data_43448b76e125aaa62b2661061806154b
#
_entry.id   43448b76e125aaa62b2661061806154b
#
_cell.length_a   1.000
_cell.length_b   1.000
_cell.length_c   1.000
_cell.angle_alpha   90.00
_cell.angle_beta   90.00
_cell.angle_gamma   90.00
#
_symmetry.space_group_name_H-M   'P 1'
#
loop_
_entity.id
_entity.type
_entity.pdbx_description
1 polymer ?
#
loop_
_entity_poly.entity_id
_entity_poly.type
_entity_poly.pdbx_seq_one_letter_code
_entity_poly.pdbx_strand_id
1 'polypeptide(L)' 'QQAVIRMVANDLHRLNQSVMKAVEAGVSVELVRSARHHCGNGNWGDLLIPVIVTNQQPKFSDAAE' A
#
# COMPACT_ATOMS: atom_id res chain seq x y z
N GLN A 1 21.47 13.04 -2.62
CA GLN A 1 20.96 11.70 -2.33
C GLN A 1 20.29 11.61 -0.98
N GLN A 2 20.79 12.33 0.00
CA GLN A 2 20.18 12.33 1.32
C GLN A 2 18.73 12.83 1.24
N ALA A 3 18.49 13.80 0.38
CA ALA A 3 17.15 14.37 0.27
C ALA A 3 16.14 13.36 -0.28
N VAL A 4 16.53 12.59 -1.28
CA VAL A 4 15.61 11.60 -1.85
C VAL A 4 15.42 10.41 -0.92
N ILE A 5 16.46 10.02 -0.18
CA ILE A 5 16.32 8.96 0.83
C ILE A 5 15.34 9.40 1.90
N ARG A 6 15.49 10.64 2.36
CA ARG A 6 14.60 11.19 3.39
C ARG A 6 13.17 11.29 2.89
N MET A 7 13.00 11.64 1.61
CA MET A 7 11.69 11.71 1.00
C MET A 7 10.99 10.35 1.03
N VAL A 8 11.72 9.29 0.65
CA VAL A 8 11.14 7.95 0.65
C VAL A 8 10.77 7.53 2.07
N ALA A 9 11.64 7.81 3.04
CA ALA A 9 11.38 7.45 4.43
C ALA A 9 10.15 8.18 4.98
N ASN A 10 10.03 9.46 4.67
CA ASN A 10 8.88 10.25 5.14
C ASN A 10 7.58 9.80 4.49
N ASP A 11 7.63 9.50 3.21
CA ASP A 11 6.45 9.04 2.50
C ASP A 11 6.01 7.66 2.99
N LEU A 12 6.98 6.80 3.28
CA LEU A 12 6.66 5.49 3.83
C LEU A 12 6.04 5.61 5.21
N HIS A 13 6.56 6.52 6.03
CA HIS A 13 5.98 6.75 7.35
C HIS A 13 4.51 7.18 7.24
N ARG A 14 4.22 8.11 6.31
CA ARG A 14 2.84 8.55 6.10
C ARG A 14 1.96 7.43 5.58
N LEU A 15 2.51 6.61 4.70
CA LEU A 15 1.77 5.46 4.20
C LEU A 15 1.42 4.50 5.33
N ASN A 16 2.38 4.22 6.21
CA ASN A 16 2.12 3.35 7.34
C ASN A 16 1.03 3.93 8.25
N GLN A 17 1.04 5.23 8.46
CA GLN A 17 -0.01 5.89 9.23
C GLN A 17 -1.38 5.72 8.57
N SER A 18 -1.43 5.85 7.25
CA SER A 18 -2.67 5.67 6.51
C SER A 18 -3.19 4.25 6.63
N VAL A 19 -2.28 3.27 6.57
CA VAL A 19 -2.67 1.87 6.72
C VAL A 19 -3.27 1.63 8.11
N MET A 20 -2.64 2.19 9.13
CA MET A 20 -3.16 2.04 10.50
C MET A 20 -4.56 2.62 10.63
N LYS A 21 -4.80 3.78 10.01
CA LYS A 21 -6.13 4.40 10.03
C LYS A 21 -7.15 3.55 9.29
N ALA A 22 -6.75 2.95 8.18
CA ALA A 22 -7.65 2.09 7.42
C ALA A 22 -8.05 0.87 8.26
N VAL A 23 -7.09 0.28 8.94
CA VAL A 23 -7.36 -0.88 9.80
C VAL A 23 -8.33 -0.49 10.92
N GLU A 24 -8.12 0.68 11.51
CA GLU A 24 -9.01 1.16 12.58
C GLU A 24 -10.42 1.42 12.06
N ALA A 25 -10.55 1.70 10.78
CA ALA A 25 -11.86 1.94 10.16
C ALA A 25 -12.52 0.65 9.64
N GLY A 26 -11.90 -0.50 9.86
CA GLY A 26 -12.49 -1.78 9.48
C GLY A 26 -12.03 -2.32 8.15
N VAL A 27 -10.92 -1.80 7.63
CA VAL A 27 -10.38 -2.20 6.32
C VAL A 27 -9.07 -2.92 6.53
N SER A 28 -8.88 -4.02 5.82
CA SER A 28 -7.58 -4.69 5.78
C SER A 28 -6.84 -4.25 4.53
N VAL A 29 -5.57 -3.94 4.68
CA VAL A 29 -4.75 -3.43 3.58
C VAL A 29 -3.51 -4.30 3.46
N GLU A 30 -3.30 -4.81 2.27
CA GLU A 30 -2.07 -5.52 1.94
C GLU A 30 -1.36 -4.74 0.85
N LEU A 31 -0.08 -4.47 1.04
CA LEU A 31 0.72 -3.77 0.04
C LEU A 31 1.52 -4.80 -0.72
N VAL A 32 1.32 -4.84 -2.04
CA VAL A 32 2.01 -5.82 -2.88
C VAL A 32 2.80 -5.09 -3.94
N ARG A 33 3.92 -5.69 -4.30
CA ARG A 33 4.74 -5.13 -5.36
C ARG A 33 4.06 -5.36 -6.69
N SER A 34 3.80 -4.28 -7.42
CA SER A 34 3.19 -4.37 -8.73
C SER A 34 4.24 -4.43 -9.84
N ALA A 35 5.38 -3.78 -9.62
CA ALA A 35 6.40 -3.68 -10.64
C ALA A 35 7.71 -3.26 -10.00
N ARG A 36 8.77 -3.28 -10.78
CA ARG A 36 10.05 -2.68 -10.41
C ARG A 36 10.37 -1.60 -11.42
N HIS A 37 10.81 -0.48 -10.90
CA HIS A 37 11.24 0.64 -11.72
C HIS A 37 12.76 0.57 -11.88
N HIS A 38 13.21 0.62 -13.13
CA HIS A 38 14.62 0.64 -13.46
C HIS A 38 14.93 1.93 -14.19
N CYS A 39 16.09 2.50 -13.94
CA CYS A 39 16.46 3.73 -14.63
C CYS A 39 17.65 3.53 -15.56
N GLY A 40 18.07 2.29 -15.80
CA GLY A 40 19.04 2.01 -16.82
C GLY A 40 20.50 2.03 -16.37
N ASN A 41 20.79 2.36 -15.12
CA ASN A 41 22.16 2.40 -14.62
C ASN A 41 22.40 1.42 -13.49
N GLY A 42 21.57 0.37 -13.41
CA GLY A 42 21.76 -0.68 -12.42
C GLY A 42 20.96 -0.50 -11.14
N ASN A 43 20.39 0.66 -10.93
CA ASN A 43 19.56 0.92 -9.76
C ASN A 43 18.11 0.55 -10.06
N TRP A 44 17.38 0.16 -9.03
CA TRP A 44 16.00 -0.27 -9.20
C TRP A 44 15.25 -0.05 -7.88
N GLY A 45 13.93 -0.07 -7.97
CA GLY A 45 13.09 0.05 -6.79
C GLY A 45 11.75 -0.62 -7.02
N ASP A 46 11.11 -1.00 -5.93
CA ASP A 46 9.81 -1.62 -5.96
C ASP A 46 8.71 -0.56 -5.99
N LEU A 47 7.71 -0.80 -6.83
CA LEU A 47 6.48 0.00 -6.85
C LEU A 47 5.37 -0.87 -6.33
N LEU A 48 4.54 -0.30 -5.45
CA LEU A 48 3.53 -1.05 -4.72
C LEU A 48 2.13 -0.61 -5.11
N ILE A 49 1.20 -1.54 -4.94
CA ILE A 49 -0.23 -1.22 -5.02
C ILE A 49 -0.91 -1.77 -3.76
N PRO A 50 -2.02 -1.15 -3.33
CA PRO A 50 -2.76 -1.67 -2.19
C PRO A 50 -3.79 -2.69 -2.65
N VAL A 51 -3.93 -3.74 -1.86
CA VAL A 51 -5.05 -4.67 -1.99
C VAL A 51 -5.92 -4.46 -0.77
N ILE A 52 -7.17 -4.09 -1.01
CA ILE A 52 -8.07 -3.66 0.05
C ILE A 52 -9.13 -4.72 0.26
N VAL A 53 -9.32 -5.13 1.50
CA VAL A 53 -10.37 -6.06 1.89
C VAL A 53 -11.18 -5.39 2.99
N THR A 54 -12.49 -5.29 2.78
CA THR A 54 -13.34 -4.69 3.78
C THR A 54 -14.12 -5.76 4.52
N ASN A 55 -14.40 -5.50 5.76
CA ASN A 55 -15.19 -6.42 6.56
C ASN A 55 -16.67 -6.32 6.28
N GLN A 56 -17.05 -5.42 5.40
CA GLN A 56 -18.44 -5.25 5.00
C GLN A 56 -18.79 -6.09 3.81
N GLN A 57 -18.00 -7.03 3.48
CA GLN A 57 -18.31 -7.98 2.47
C GLN A 57 -19.67 -8.53 2.70
N PRO A 58 -20.57 -8.47 1.75
CA PRO A 58 -21.90 -9.00 1.94
C PRO A 58 -21.79 -10.46 2.24
N LYS A 59 -22.51 -10.75 3.06
CA LYS A 59 -22.54 -12.15 3.36
C LYS A 59 -23.48 -12.87 2.43
N PHE A 60 -23.58 -11.38 1.75
CA PHE A 60 -23.94 -11.54 0.87
C PHE A 60 -24.33 -11.88 0.48
N SER A 61 -24.68 -11.83 0.56
CA SER A 61 -24.82 -11.94 0.16
C SER A 61 -24.96 -12.03 -0.06
N ASP A 62 -25.29 -12.05 0.13
CA ASP A 62 -25.31 -12.09 -0.21
C ASP A 62 -25.27 -12.01 -0.69
N ALA A 63 -25.66 -12.23 -0.64
CA ALA A 63 -25.53 -12.15 -1.18
C ALA A 63 -25.49 -11.91 -1.76
N ALA A 64 -25.79 -12.08 -1.70
CA ALA A 64 -25.55 -11.86 -2.19
C ALA A 64 -25.47 -11.60 -2.49
N GLU A 65 -25.73 -11.84 -2.37
CA GLU A 65 -25.47 -11.65 -2.62
C GLU A 65 -25.32 -11.54 -3.04
#